data_012a2d0bda95cd3fc6d903403747c739
#
_entry.id   012a2d0bda95cd3fc6d903403747c739
#
_cell.length_a   1.000
_cell.length_b   1.000
_cell.length_c   1.000
_cell.angle_alpha   90.00
_cell.angle_beta   90.00
_cell.angle_gamma   90.00
#
_symmetry.space_group_name_H-M   'P 1'
#
loop_
_entity.id
_entity.type
_entity.pdbx_description
1 polymer ?
#
loop_
_entity_poly.entity_id
_entity_poly.type
_entity_poly.pdbx_seq_one_letter_code
_entity_poly.pdbx_strand_id
1 'polypeptide(L)'
;PKVPSAAPLFDYDRKIISIDGGCVLKADGQLNALILPSEESEDFSWQAYDGLEVYTALDRQEPSDDSINIRWGRADLELLEPGEELSRCRHLESGRELYILTSYLRRTGERLWCEDSTDYRLPVEPGDRLSLVARTSRGCLMKKNGVTGWYFGRLADTIEHK
;
A
#
# COMPACT_ATOMS: atom_id res chain seq x y z
N PRO A 1 1.58 -4.95 14.78
CA PRO A 1 0.36 -4.72 13.98
C PRO A 1 0.53 -5.36 12.61
N LYS A 2 -0.51 -6.07 12.14
CA LYS A 2 -0.46 -6.75 10.85
C LYS A 2 -0.61 -5.69 9.76
N VAL A 3 0.42 -5.49 8.95
CA VAL A 3 0.37 -4.56 7.81
C VAL A 3 -0.61 -5.13 6.79
N PRO A 4 -1.55 -4.34 6.24
CA PRO A 4 -2.46 -4.77 5.20
C PRO A 4 -1.70 -5.19 3.94
N SER A 5 -2.20 -6.23 3.26
CA SER A 5 -1.63 -6.70 2.00
C SER A 5 -2.75 -6.93 0.98
N ALA A 6 -2.50 -6.54 -0.27
CA ALA A 6 -3.33 -6.89 -1.41
C ALA A 6 -2.98 -8.27 -2.01
N ALA A 7 -1.95 -8.96 -1.49
CA ALA A 7 -1.61 -10.31 -1.88
C ALA A 7 -2.68 -11.32 -1.43
N PRO A 8 -2.82 -12.49 -2.09
CA PRO A 8 -3.72 -13.53 -1.66
C PRO A 8 -3.52 -13.94 -0.20
N LEU A 9 -4.61 -14.17 0.49
CA LEU A 9 -4.61 -14.70 1.86
C LEU A 9 -4.93 -16.19 1.81
N PHE A 10 -4.02 -17.00 2.37
CA PHE A 10 -4.19 -18.45 2.50
C PHE A 10 -4.50 -18.79 3.96
N ASP A 11 -5.68 -19.36 4.21
CA ASP A 11 -6.11 -19.90 5.50
C ASP A 11 -6.22 -21.43 5.34
N TYR A 12 -5.12 -22.11 5.59
CA TYR A 12 -5.02 -23.56 5.43
C TYR A 12 -5.90 -24.32 6.45
N ASP A 13 -6.10 -23.76 7.64
CA ASP A 13 -6.92 -24.39 8.68
C ASP A 13 -8.40 -24.42 8.27
N ARG A 14 -8.86 -23.34 7.64
CA ARG A 14 -10.24 -23.23 7.14
C ARG A 14 -10.40 -23.67 5.69
N LYS A 15 -9.31 -24.00 5.01
CA LYS A 15 -9.28 -24.35 3.56
C LYS A 15 -9.87 -23.21 2.69
N ILE A 16 -9.53 -21.97 3.01
CA ILE A 16 -10.00 -20.78 2.30
C ILE A 16 -8.80 -20.06 1.69
N ILE A 17 -8.94 -19.68 0.41
CA ILE A 17 -8.01 -18.80 -0.28
C ILE A 17 -8.80 -17.57 -0.71
N SER A 18 -8.40 -16.39 -0.21
CA SER A 18 -8.96 -15.10 -0.64
C SER A 18 -7.98 -14.45 -1.61
N ILE A 19 -8.44 -14.18 -2.83
CA ILE A 19 -7.65 -13.55 -3.90
C ILE A 19 -8.03 -12.10 -4.14
N ASP A 20 -8.93 -11.53 -3.33
CA ASP A 20 -9.32 -10.13 -3.48
C ASP A 20 -8.18 -9.19 -3.12
N GLY A 21 -7.64 -8.52 -4.12
CA GLY A 21 -6.60 -7.50 -4.01
C GLY A 21 -7.11 -6.07 -4.07
N GLY A 22 -8.42 -5.84 -4.15
CA GLY A 22 -9.03 -4.51 -4.21
C GLY A 22 -8.79 -3.76 -5.53
N CYS A 23 -8.54 -4.45 -6.64
CA CYS A 23 -8.06 -3.86 -7.90
C CYS A 23 -8.96 -2.76 -8.52
N VAL A 24 -10.23 -2.72 -8.19
CA VAL A 24 -11.18 -1.70 -8.72
C VAL A 24 -11.46 -0.61 -7.70
N LEU A 25 -11.25 -0.89 -6.41
CA LEU A 25 -11.71 -0.04 -5.31
C LEU A 25 -10.59 0.83 -4.71
N LYS A 26 -9.31 0.50 -4.99
CA LYS A 26 -8.16 1.15 -4.36
C LYS A 26 -7.11 1.54 -5.39
N ALA A 27 -6.47 2.69 -5.18
CA ALA A 27 -5.37 3.15 -6.02
C ALA A 27 -4.16 2.19 -6.00
N ASP A 28 -3.95 1.50 -4.88
CA ASP A 28 -2.90 0.50 -4.67
C ASP A 28 -3.41 -0.95 -4.79
N GLY A 29 -4.66 -1.14 -5.26
CA GLY A 29 -5.23 -2.46 -5.48
C GLY A 29 -4.49 -3.26 -6.56
N GLN A 30 -4.76 -4.57 -6.60
CA GLN A 30 -4.21 -5.46 -7.62
C GLN A 30 -5.17 -6.59 -7.98
N LEU A 31 -5.09 -7.05 -9.21
CA LEU A 31 -5.72 -8.28 -9.64
C LEU A 31 -4.80 -9.45 -9.28
N ASN A 32 -5.33 -10.42 -8.57
CA ASN A 32 -4.61 -11.65 -8.24
C ASN A 32 -5.16 -12.82 -9.07
N ALA A 33 -4.26 -13.62 -9.63
CA ALA A 33 -4.58 -14.87 -10.30
C ALA A 33 -3.94 -16.04 -9.55
N LEU A 34 -4.75 -16.99 -9.09
CA LEU A 34 -4.29 -18.21 -8.47
C LEU A 34 -3.98 -19.23 -9.57
N ILE A 35 -2.84 -19.91 -9.45
CA ILE A 35 -2.41 -20.95 -10.36
C ILE A 35 -2.41 -22.30 -9.63
N LEU A 36 -3.24 -23.22 -10.11
CA LEU A 36 -3.33 -24.59 -9.63
C LEU A 36 -2.65 -25.49 -10.67
N PRO A 37 -1.55 -26.17 -10.32
CA PRO A 37 -0.85 -27.06 -11.25
C PRO A 37 -1.70 -28.27 -11.69
N SER A 38 -2.58 -28.77 -10.80
CA SER A 38 -3.56 -29.82 -11.07
C SER A 38 -4.73 -29.72 -10.10
N GLU A 39 -5.80 -30.45 -10.37
CA GLU A 39 -7.00 -30.52 -9.51
C GLU A 39 -6.72 -31.13 -8.13
N GLU A 40 -5.68 -31.95 -8.02
CA GLU A 40 -5.28 -32.64 -6.80
C GLU A 40 -4.14 -31.94 -6.05
N SER A 41 -3.61 -30.83 -6.60
CA SER A 41 -2.46 -30.15 -6.00
C SER A 41 -2.86 -29.36 -4.78
N GLU A 42 -2.11 -29.51 -3.70
CA GLU A 42 -2.16 -28.62 -2.52
C GLU A 42 -1.15 -27.46 -2.64
N ASP A 43 -0.30 -27.48 -3.68
CA ASP A 43 0.65 -26.42 -3.96
C ASP A 43 0.02 -25.39 -4.89
N PHE A 44 -0.04 -24.15 -4.41
CA PHE A 44 -0.58 -23.03 -5.16
C PHE A 44 0.51 -21.99 -5.42
N SER A 45 0.53 -21.46 -6.63
CA SER A 45 1.26 -20.25 -6.95
C SER A 45 0.28 -19.13 -7.34
N TRP A 46 0.76 -17.90 -7.39
CA TRP A 46 -0.09 -16.78 -7.78
C TRP A 46 0.71 -15.73 -8.51
N GLN A 47 0.02 -14.97 -9.34
CA GLN A 47 0.54 -13.79 -10.01
C GLN A 47 -0.35 -12.60 -9.70
N ALA A 48 0.24 -11.41 -9.72
CA ALA A 48 -0.48 -10.17 -9.50
C ALA A 48 -0.23 -9.19 -10.62
N TYR A 49 -1.23 -8.38 -10.91
CA TYR A 49 -1.14 -7.25 -11.83
C TYR A 49 -1.83 -6.04 -11.22
N ASP A 50 -1.14 -4.90 -11.15
CA ASP A 50 -1.66 -3.66 -10.58
C ASP A 50 -1.71 -2.50 -11.58
N GLY A 51 -1.13 -2.65 -12.76
CA GLY A 51 -1.09 -1.62 -13.79
C GLY A 51 -0.22 -0.42 -13.46
N LEU A 52 0.54 -0.46 -12.34
CA LEU A 52 1.39 0.62 -11.89
C LEU A 52 2.76 0.58 -12.54
N GLU A 53 3.40 1.75 -12.64
CA GLU A 53 4.79 1.83 -13.07
C GLU A 53 5.73 1.18 -12.05
N VAL A 54 6.70 0.40 -12.53
CA VAL A 54 7.64 -0.33 -11.68
C VAL A 54 9.00 0.33 -11.72
N TYR A 55 9.57 0.57 -10.54
CA TYR A 55 10.90 1.14 -10.33
C TYR A 55 11.80 0.18 -9.57
N THR A 56 13.11 0.32 -9.78
CA THR A 56 14.13 -0.42 -9.01
C THR A 56 14.64 0.46 -7.87
N ALA A 57 14.61 -0.06 -6.65
CA ALA A 57 15.16 0.63 -5.49
C ALA A 57 16.70 0.65 -5.54
N LEU A 58 17.28 1.80 -5.23
CA LEU A 58 18.74 1.96 -5.17
C LEU A 58 19.28 1.96 -3.74
N ASP A 59 18.46 2.30 -2.78
CA ASP A 59 18.85 2.44 -1.37
C ASP A 59 18.09 1.46 -0.48
N ARG A 60 18.77 0.98 0.57
CA ARG A 60 18.12 0.18 1.62
C ARG A 60 17.25 1.06 2.51
N GLN A 61 16.13 0.52 2.95
CA GLN A 61 15.25 1.13 3.96
C GLN A 61 14.74 0.07 4.94
N GLU A 62 14.88 0.36 6.23
CA GLU A 62 14.29 -0.47 7.29
C GLU A 62 12.79 -0.16 7.46
N PRO A 63 11.98 -1.14 7.86
CA PRO A 63 10.58 -0.91 8.18
C PRO A 63 10.43 -0.01 9.39
N SER A 64 9.30 0.65 9.53
CA SER A 64 8.94 1.34 10.78
C SER A 64 8.51 0.33 11.85
N ASP A 65 8.98 0.52 13.07
CA ASP A 65 8.61 -0.31 14.22
C ASP A 65 7.18 -0.03 14.70
N ASP A 66 6.76 1.22 14.55
CA ASP A 66 5.43 1.70 14.90
C ASP A 66 4.80 2.43 13.73
N SER A 67 3.66 1.94 13.28
CA SER A 67 2.91 2.51 12.16
C SER A 67 1.40 2.30 12.32
N ILE A 68 0.62 3.15 11.64
CA ILE A 68 -0.82 3.04 11.57
C ILE A 68 -1.26 2.77 10.13
N ASN A 69 -2.32 2.00 10.00
CA ASN A 69 -3.02 1.79 8.74
C ASN A 69 -4.47 2.24 8.92
N ILE A 70 -4.80 3.35 8.30
CA ILE A 70 -6.16 3.90 8.27
C ILE A 70 -6.91 3.20 7.15
N ARG A 71 -8.10 2.67 7.47
CA ARG A 71 -8.95 1.98 6.52
C ARG A 71 -10.31 2.63 6.43
N TRP A 72 -10.96 2.44 5.31
CA TRP A 72 -12.34 2.85 5.10
C TRP A 72 -13.25 2.43 6.28
N GLY A 73 -14.11 3.36 6.71
CA GLY A 73 -14.99 3.18 7.86
C GLY A 73 -14.41 3.63 9.21
N ARG A 74 -13.08 3.78 9.31
CA ARG A 74 -12.35 4.28 10.49
C ARG A 74 -11.31 5.32 10.08
N ALA A 75 -11.69 6.24 9.22
CA ALA A 75 -10.78 7.14 8.54
C ALA A 75 -11.05 8.63 8.85
N ASP A 76 -11.74 8.90 9.97
CA ASP A 76 -12.08 10.26 10.36
C ASP A 76 -10.85 11.03 10.84
N LEU A 77 -10.73 12.26 10.37
CA LEU A 77 -9.57 13.09 10.52
C LEU A 77 -9.90 14.49 11.03
N GLU A 78 -8.95 15.08 11.75
CA GLU A 78 -8.81 16.51 11.93
C GLU A 78 -7.68 17.00 11.03
N LEU A 79 -7.92 18.05 10.23
CA LEU A 79 -6.90 18.69 9.43
C LEU A 79 -6.12 19.66 10.30
N LEU A 80 -4.83 19.40 10.48
CA LEU A 80 -3.95 20.27 11.27
C LEU A 80 -3.25 21.30 10.39
N GLU A 81 -2.74 20.87 9.24
CA GLU A 81 -1.99 21.72 8.32
C GLU A 81 -2.27 21.27 6.88
N PRO A 82 -2.93 22.09 6.06
CA PRO A 82 -3.15 21.78 4.65
C PRO A 82 -1.84 21.89 3.86
N GLY A 83 -1.63 20.99 2.89
CA GLY A 83 -0.52 21.02 1.96
C GLY A 83 -0.95 20.65 0.56
N GLU A 84 -0.11 20.94 -0.43
CA GLU A 84 -0.40 20.66 -1.84
C GLU A 84 -0.39 19.15 -2.13
N GLU A 85 0.69 18.46 -1.77
CA GLU A 85 0.87 17.02 -1.98
C GLU A 85 0.47 16.20 -0.75
N LEU A 86 0.87 16.68 0.42
CA LEU A 86 0.68 16.03 1.72
C LEU A 86 0.10 17.02 2.71
N SER A 87 -0.98 16.62 3.37
CA SER A 87 -1.59 17.37 4.48
C SER A 87 -1.30 16.68 5.79
N ARG A 88 -0.94 17.46 6.83
CA ARG A 88 -0.80 16.93 8.19
C ARG A 88 -2.15 16.82 8.85
N CYS A 89 -2.50 15.63 9.26
CA CYS A 89 -3.79 15.31 9.86
C CYS A 89 -3.61 14.58 11.17
N ARG A 90 -4.64 14.63 12.03
CA ARG A 90 -4.78 13.77 13.20
C ARG A 90 -5.88 12.76 12.94
N HIS A 91 -5.56 11.48 13.05
CA HIS A 91 -6.54 10.40 12.99
C HIS A 91 -7.34 10.37 14.30
N LEU A 92 -8.65 10.58 14.23
CA LEU A 92 -9.46 10.82 15.42
C LEU A 92 -9.57 9.60 16.34
N GLU A 93 -9.61 8.38 15.77
CA GLU A 93 -9.73 7.15 16.57
C GLU A 93 -8.46 6.86 17.38
N SER A 94 -7.27 7.04 16.80
CA SER A 94 -5.99 6.73 17.46
C SER A 94 -5.31 7.94 18.11
N GLY A 95 -5.71 9.16 17.76
CA GLY A 95 -5.03 10.40 18.15
C GLY A 95 -3.69 10.64 17.45
N ARG A 96 -3.26 9.74 16.55
CA ARG A 96 -1.97 9.82 15.87
C ARG A 96 -1.98 10.90 14.80
N GLU A 97 -0.91 11.69 14.78
CA GLU A 97 -0.65 12.67 13.73
C GLU A 97 0.22 12.05 12.64
N LEU A 98 -0.18 12.25 11.39
CA LEU A 98 0.55 11.73 10.24
C LEU A 98 0.32 12.62 9.00
N TYR A 99 1.16 12.43 7.99
CA TYR A 99 0.97 13.03 6.68
C TYR A 99 0.15 12.10 5.80
N ILE A 100 -0.90 12.66 5.19
CA ILE A 100 -1.81 11.96 4.28
C ILE A 100 -1.71 12.63 2.92
N LEU A 101 -1.73 11.84 1.84
CA LEU A 101 -1.84 12.38 0.49
C LEU A 101 -3.06 13.31 0.41
N THR A 102 -2.85 14.55 0.04
CA THR A 102 -3.95 15.54 -0.04
C THR A 102 -5.03 15.09 -1.03
N SER A 103 -4.62 14.38 -2.08
CA SER A 103 -5.54 13.75 -3.04
C SER A 103 -6.42 12.63 -2.46
N TYR A 104 -6.06 12.08 -1.30
CA TYR A 104 -6.84 11.04 -0.60
C TYR A 104 -7.86 11.63 0.39
N LEU A 105 -7.77 12.92 0.68
CA LEU A 105 -8.71 13.58 1.58
C LEU A 105 -10.08 13.73 0.92
N ARG A 106 -11.11 13.42 1.68
CA ARG A 106 -12.52 13.52 1.28
C ARG A 106 -13.29 14.28 2.33
N ARG A 107 -14.30 15.04 1.90
CA ARG A 107 -15.19 15.78 2.79
C ARG A 107 -16.64 15.45 2.48
N THR A 108 -17.39 15.15 3.54
CA THR A 108 -18.84 14.90 3.45
C THR A 108 -19.51 15.73 4.55
N GLY A 109 -20.11 16.86 4.17
CA GLY A 109 -20.56 17.86 5.14
C GLY A 109 -19.39 18.41 5.97
N GLU A 110 -19.49 18.32 7.28
CA GLU A 110 -18.44 18.73 8.21
C GLU A 110 -17.38 17.65 8.46
N ARG A 111 -17.66 16.40 8.05
CA ARG A 111 -16.79 15.26 8.25
C ARG A 111 -15.64 15.30 7.26
N LEU A 112 -14.38 15.29 7.75
CA LEU A 112 -13.18 15.04 6.97
C LEU A 112 -12.75 13.59 7.19
N TRP A 113 -12.45 12.89 6.10
CA TRP A 113 -11.95 11.52 6.14
C TRP A 113 -10.96 11.28 4.99
N CYS A 114 -10.27 10.15 4.98
CA CYS A 114 -9.37 9.80 3.88
C CYS A 114 -9.65 8.40 3.33
N GLU A 115 -9.16 8.18 2.12
CA GLU A 115 -8.98 6.84 1.57
C GLU A 115 -7.93 6.06 2.38
N ASP A 116 -7.81 4.76 2.14
CA ASP A 116 -6.84 3.92 2.86
C ASP A 116 -5.45 4.56 2.82
N SER A 117 -4.89 4.80 3.99
CA SER A 117 -3.65 5.55 4.18
C SER A 117 -2.76 4.92 5.24
N THR A 118 -1.47 5.11 5.15
CA THR A 118 -0.50 4.57 6.11
C THR A 118 0.71 5.50 6.26
N ASP A 119 1.35 5.46 7.42
CA ASP A 119 2.68 6.02 7.66
C ASP A 119 3.78 4.93 7.70
N TYR A 120 3.42 3.69 7.32
CA TYR A 120 4.33 2.56 7.28
C TYR A 120 5.47 2.79 6.27
N ARG A 121 6.71 2.57 6.71
CA ARG A 121 7.89 2.52 5.85
C ARG A 121 8.12 1.08 5.40
N LEU A 122 8.21 0.87 4.08
CA LEU A 122 8.49 -0.44 3.51
C LEU A 122 9.92 -0.91 3.84
N PRO A 123 10.11 -2.20 4.17
CA PRO A 123 11.44 -2.81 4.13
C PRO A 123 11.88 -2.98 2.68
N VAL A 124 12.97 -2.32 2.31
CA VAL A 124 13.47 -2.30 0.93
C VAL A 124 14.97 -2.57 0.91
N GLU A 125 15.40 -3.45 0.02
CA GLU A 125 16.81 -3.68 -0.30
C GLU A 125 17.12 -3.12 -1.70
N PRO A 126 18.38 -2.71 -1.95
CA PRO A 126 18.81 -2.32 -3.29
C PRO A 126 18.54 -3.44 -4.31
N GLY A 127 17.94 -3.08 -5.45
CA GLY A 127 17.51 -4.03 -6.47
C GLY A 127 16.05 -4.51 -6.36
N ASP A 128 15.36 -4.21 -5.26
CA ASP A 128 13.93 -4.51 -5.15
C ASP A 128 13.10 -3.78 -6.21
N ARG A 129 12.12 -4.49 -6.76
CA ARG A 129 11.13 -3.93 -7.68
C ARG A 129 9.92 -3.42 -6.89
N LEU A 130 9.58 -2.16 -7.09
CA LEU A 130 8.53 -1.46 -6.37
C LEU A 130 7.54 -0.85 -7.36
N SER A 131 6.24 -1.08 -7.17
CA SER A 131 5.19 -0.41 -7.94
C SER A 131 4.90 0.97 -7.35
N LEU A 132 4.87 2.01 -8.19
CA LEU A 132 4.63 3.40 -7.77
C LEU A 132 3.13 3.67 -7.61
N VAL A 133 2.68 3.90 -6.39
CA VAL A 133 1.30 4.30 -6.10
C VAL A 133 1.14 5.82 -6.18
N ALA A 134 2.06 6.56 -5.55
CA ALA A 134 2.07 8.03 -5.60
C ALA A 134 3.47 8.57 -5.37
N ARG A 135 3.81 9.68 -6.04
CA ARG A 135 5.07 10.41 -5.86
C ARG A 135 4.81 11.76 -5.20
N THR A 136 5.65 12.11 -4.24
CA THR A 136 5.65 13.43 -3.60
C THR A 136 7.07 13.96 -3.49
N SER A 137 7.22 15.25 -3.19
CA SER A 137 8.52 15.88 -2.93
C SER A 137 9.24 15.28 -1.70
N ARG A 138 8.53 14.62 -0.80
CA ARG A 138 9.09 14.05 0.45
C ARG A 138 9.43 12.55 0.33
N GLY A 139 8.89 11.84 -0.67
CA GLY A 139 9.08 10.41 -0.85
C GLY A 139 8.01 9.81 -1.74
N CYS A 140 8.07 8.51 -1.96
CA CYS A 140 7.14 7.79 -2.79
C CYS A 140 6.32 6.80 -1.97
N LEU A 141 5.01 6.78 -2.19
CA LEU A 141 4.16 5.69 -1.74
C LEU A 141 4.33 4.56 -2.75
N MET A 142 4.88 3.45 -2.29
CA MET A 142 5.26 2.31 -3.13
C MET A 142 4.56 1.04 -2.65
N LYS A 143 4.43 0.07 -3.56
CA LYS A 143 3.93 -1.26 -3.23
C LYS A 143 5.00 -2.31 -3.55
N LYS A 144 5.22 -3.24 -2.60
CA LYS A 144 6.11 -4.38 -2.71
C LYS A 144 5.40 -5.64 -2.25
N ASN A 145 5.27 -6.64 -3.11
CA ASN A 145 4.62 -7.92 -2.78
C ASN A 145 3.21 -7.74 -2.18
N GLY A 146 2.43 -6.81 -2.70
CA GLY A 146 1.07 -6.50 -2.23
C GLY A 146 0.99 -5.62 -1.00
N VAL A 147 2.11 -5.24 -0.38
CA VAL A 147 2.15 -4.34 0.78
C VAL A 147 2.48 -2.92 0.31
N THR A 148 1.64 -1.96 0.70
CA THR A 148 1.83 -0.53 0.41
C THR A 148 2.46 0.18 1.60
N GLY A 149 3.43 1.05 1.33
CA GLY A 149 4.10 1.88 2.32
C GLY A 149 5.03 2.90 1.69
N TRP A 150 5.58 3.76 2.52
CA TRP A 150 6.47 4.84 2.10
C TRP A 150 7.89 4.35 1.86
N TYR A 151 8.50 4.84 0.79
CA TYR A 151 9.92 4.68 0.48
C TYR A 151 10.53 6.06 0.23
N PHE A 152 11.67 6.31 0.88
CA PHE A 152 12.36 7.62 0.87
C PHE A 152 13.71 7.57 0.17
N GLY A 153 14.12 6.40 -0.31
CA GLY A 153 15.35 6.22 -1.06
C GLY A 153 15.21 6.60 -2.54
N ARG A 154 16.31 6.49 -3.25
CA ARG A 154 16.39 6.75 -4.70
C ARG A 154 15.81 5.59 -5.49
N LEU A 155 15.23 5.92 -6.62
CA LEU A 155 14.65 4.99 -7.58
C LEU A 155 15.35 5.12 -8.95
N ALA A 156 15.52 4.01 -9.63
CA ALA A 156 15.87 3.98 -11.03
C ALA A 156 14.72 3.38 -11.85
N ASP A 157 14.62 3.78 -13.12
CA ASP A 157 13.68 3.19 -14.05
C ASP A 157 13.99 1.69 -14.18
N THR A 158 12.96 0.85 -14.14
CA THR A 158 13.15 -0.58 -14.41
C THR A 158 13.30 -0.76 -15.92
N ILE A 159 14.50 -1.10 -16.36
CA ILE A 159 14.75 -1.44 -17.75
C ILE A 159 14.16 -2.83 -17.98
N GLU A 160 13.01 -2.90 -18.63
CA GLU A 160 12.49 -4.18 -19.13
C GLU A 160 13.30 -4.58 -20.36
N HIS A 161 14.16 -5.57 -20.19
CA HIS A 161 14.71 -6.27 -21.35
C HIS A 161 13.58 -7.08 -21.98
N LYS A 162 13.04 -6.59 -23.10
CA LYS A 162 12.11 -7.33 -23.97
C LYS A 162 12.82 -8.50 -24.63
#